data_ee78187048002033da35a08b55497788
#
_entry.id   ee78187048002033da35a08b55497788
#
_cell.length_a   1.000
_cell.length_b   1.000
_cell.length_c   1.000
_cell.angle_alpha   90.00
_cell.angle_beta   90.00
_cell.angle_gamma   90.00
#
_symmetry.space_group_name_H-M   'P 1'
#
loop_
_entity.id
_entity.type
_entity.pdbx_description
1 polymer ?
#
loop_
_entity_poly.entity_id
_entity_poly.type
_entity_poly.pdbx_seq_one_letter_code
_entity_poly.pdbx_strand_id
1 'polypeptide(L)'
;YLSRRFLAQITRHQNEVKYMSASLQYSDYSGVEDFVIPYDLMGTGQEKEYLKQCSSSMKNYEELVKAGVDNNSAGYCASQGMRNILLISATPYQWKHMIRQRVCRRNTKETRYVMLKIWEQLISQNGELFSDCGPFCMNGGCEEGKMTCGKCIPPKMSPTDIIRVDFPKLCEETILEEGEADEDSTD
;
A
#
# COMPACT_ATOMS: atom_id res chain seq x y z
N TYR A 1 -4.34 0.78 -6.46
CA TYR A 1 -4.80 1.87 -5.59
C TYR A 1 -4.07 1.80 -4.25
N LEU A 2 -3.67 2.96 -3.72
CA LEU A 2 -2.92 3.09 -2.46
C LEU A 2 -3.21 4.44 -1.80
N SER A 3 -2.91 4.55 -0.51
CA SER A 3 -3.12 5.79 0.23
C SER A 3 -2.06 6.85 -0.11
N ARG A 4 -2.38 8.10 0.17
CA ARG A 4 -1.38 9.19 0.16
C ARG A 4 -0.24 8.94 1.15
N ARG A 5 -0.53 8.24 2.25
CA ARG A 5 0.49 7.85 3.23
C ARG A 5 1.54 6.90 2.63
N PHE A 6 1.11 5.94 1.79
CA PHE A 6 2.03 5.07 1.06
C PHE A 6 2.93 5.88 0.11
N LEU A 7 2.35 6.82 -0.64
CA LEU A 7 3.10 7.70 -1.54
C LEU A 7 4.27 8.37 -0.83
N ALA A 8 4.03 8.97 0.35
CA ALA A 8 5.06 9.64 1.13
C ALA A 8 6.19 8.71 1.61
N GLN A 9 5.94 7.42 1.69
CA GLN A 9 6.95 6.42 2.10
C GLN A 9 7.76 5.89 0.92
N ILE A 10 7.10 5.62 -0.21
CA ILE A 10 7.76 4.97 -1.35
C ILE A 10 8.61 5.97 -2.15
N THR A 11 8.21 7.22 -2.24
CA THR A 11 8.93 8.28 -2.95
C THR A 11 10.27 8.69 -2.30
N ARG A 12 10.58 8.14 -1.14
CA ARG A 12 11.91 8.26 -0.52
C ARG A 12 13.01 7.49 -1.26
N HIS A 13 12.64 6.52 -2.07
CA HIS A 13 13.57 5.88 -3.00
C HIS A 13 13.69 6.77 -4.24
N GLN A 14 14.87 7.32 -4.49
CA GLN A 14 15.07 8.31 -5.55
C GLN A 14 16.03 7.83 -6.65
N ASN A 15 16.91 6.88 -6.33
CA ASN A 15 17.88 6.38 -7.29
C ASN A 15 17.19 5.39 -8.25
N GLU A 16 17.41 5.57 -9.56
CA GLU A 16 16.95 4.66 -10.62
C GLU A 16 15.44 4.35 -10.57
N VAL A 17 14.63 5.29 -10.08
CA VAL A 17 13.17 5.15 -10.00
C VAL A 17 12.49 6.44 -10.46
N LYS A 18 11.36 6.29 -11.14
CA LYS A 18 10.47 7.38 -11.53
C LYS A 18 9.08 7.14 -10.98
N TYR A 19 8.45 8.20 -10.52
CA TYR A 19 7.10 8.20 -10.00
C TYR A 19 6.20 9.13 -10.80
N MET A 20 4.98 8.69 -11.08
CA MET A 20 3.93 9.51 -11.66
C MET A 20 2.64 9.27 -10.86
N SER A 21 2.09 10.32 -10.30
CA SER A 21 0.82 10.27 -9.55
C SER A 21 -0.02 11.50 -9.89
N ALA A 22 -1.33 11.39 -9.67
CA ALA A 22 -2.21 12.55 -9.73
C ALA A 22 -1.84 13.55 -8.61
N SER A 23 -1.86 14.83 -8.94
CA SER A 23 -1.48 15.93 -8.05
C SER A 23 -2.70 16.64 -7.48
N LEU A 24 -2.71 16.89 -6.17
CA LEU A 24 -3.72 17.75 -5.53
C LEU A 24 -3.65 19.21 -6.01
N GLN A 25 -2.53 19.63 -6.58
CA GLN A 25 -2.37 20.99 -7.08
C GLN A 25 -3.18 21.24 -8.35
N TYR A 26 -3.23 20.24 -9.25
CA TYR A 26 -3.79 20.41 -10.60
C TYR A 26 -5.11 19.67 -10.82
N SER A 27 -5.51 18.81 -9.88
CA SER A 27 -6.73 18.00 -9.98
C SER A 27 -7.71 18.40 -8.90
N ASP A 28 -8.98 18.47 -9.28
CA ASP A 28 -10.08 18.62 -8.33
C ASP A 28 -10.45 17.24 -7.77
N TYR A 29 -10.48 17.14 -6.46
CA TYR A 29 -10.84 15.93 -5.72
C TYR A 29 -12.17 16.05 -4.99
N SER A 30 -13.00 17.03 -5.35
CA SER A 30 -14.36 17.17 -4.83
C SER A 30 -15.16 15.89 -5.08
N GLY A 31 -15.90 15.44 -4.08
CA GLY A 31 -16.71 14.22 -4.17
C GLY A 31 -15.94 12.90 -4.09
N VAL A 32 -14.62 12.91 -3.81
CA VAL A 32 -13.87 11.66 -3.59
C VAL A 32 -14.21 11.09 -2.22
N GLU A 33 -14.78 9.86 -2.22
CA GLU A 33 -15.14 9.11 -1.02
C GLU A 33 -14.38 7.77 -0.89
N ASP A 34 -13.38 7.54 -1.74
CA ASP A 34 -12.55 6.34 -1.73
C ASP A 34 -11.37 6.49 -0.78
N PHE A 35 -11.35 5.68 0.27
CA PHE A 35 -10.29 5.68 1.29
C PHE A 35 -9.69 4.29 1.48
N VAL A 36 -8.38 4.24 1.64
CA VAL A 36 -7.68 3.03 2.05
C VAL A 36 -7.86 2.85 3.55
N ILE A 37 -8.48 1.75 3.95
CA ILE A 37 -8.67 1.39 5.35
C ILE A 37 -7.36 0.77 5.86
N PRO A 38 -6.74 1.33 6.93
CA PRO A 38 -5.58 0.71 7.55
C PRO A 38 -5.90 -0.71 8.04
N TYR A 39 -5.03 -1.67 7.74
CA TYR A 39 -5.24 -3.08 8.09
C TYR A 39 -5.64 -3.33 9.55
N ASP A 40 -5.07 -2.55 10.48
CA ASP A 40 -5.38 -2.70 11.91
C ASP A 40 -6.79 -2.22 12.29
N LEU A 41 -7.41 -1.41 11.44
CA LEU A 41 -8.78 -0.92 11.66
C LEU A 41 -9.83 -1.82 10.98
N MET A 42 -9.44 -2.61 9.97
CA MET A 42 -10.35 -3.48 9.22
C MET A 42 -11.11 -4.42 10.13
N GLY A 43 -12.44 -4.38 10.04
CA GLY A 43 -13.35 -5.22 10.84
C GLY A 43 -13.41 -4.83 12.32
N THR A 44 -12.92 -3.66 12.73
CA THR A 44 -13.03 -3.14 14.10
C THR A 44 -14.12 -2.08 14.22
N GLY A 45 -14.59 -1.82 15.46
CA GLY A 45 -15.54 -0.74 15.70
C GLY A 45 -15.03 0.65 15.32
N GLN A 46 -13.71 0.85 15.24
CA GLN A 46 -13.07 2.10 14.89
C GLN A 46 -13.03 2.37 13.37
N GLU A 47 -13.26 1.37 12.54
CA GLU A 47 -13.27 1.51 11.08
C GLU A 47 -14.28 2.55 10.60
N LYS A 48 -15.51 2.47 11.11
CA LYS A 48 -16.59 3.42 10.77
C LYS A 48 -16.23 4.86 11.16
N GLU A 49 -15.64 5.05 12.33
CA GLU A 49 -15.23 6.38 12.80
C GLU A 49 -14.08 6.93 11.95
N TYR A 50 -13.12 6.08 11.56
CA TYR A 50 -12.06 6.45 10.64
C TYR A 50 -12.60 6.91 9.28
N LEU A 51 -13.52 6.15 8.69
CA LEU A 51 -14.15 6.51 7.40
C LEU A 51 -14.95 7.81 7.51
N LYS A 52 -15.69 8.01 8.60
CA LYS A 52 -16.41 9.25 8.87
C LYS A 52 -15.49 10.47 8.94
N GLN A 53 -14.33 10.34 9.61
CA GLN A 53 -13.35 11.41 9.68
C GLN A 53 -12.72 11.71 8.31
N CYS A 54 -12.41 10.68 7.52
CA CYS A 54 -11.92 10.85 6.16
C CYS A 54 -12.94 11.57 5.27
N SER A 55 -14.21 11.17 5.31
CA SER A 55 -15.29 11.82 4.55
C SER A 55 -15.50 13.27 4.99
N SER A 56 -15.46 13.55 6.29
CA SER A 56 -15.55 14.92 6.81
C SER A 56 -14.39 15.79 6.32
N SER A 57 -13.19 15.24 6.29
CA SER A 57 -11.99 15.91 5.77
C SER A 57 -12.14 16.29 4.28
N MET A 58 -12.71 15.40 3.47
CA MET A 58 -12.94 15.66 2.04
C MET A 58 -14.11 16.66 1.80
N LYS A 59 -15.11 16.67 2.65
CA LYS A 59 -16.15 17.70 2.61
C LYS A 59 -15.59 19.09 2.89
N ASN A 60 -14.69 19.22 3.87
CA ASN A 60 -14.01 20.48 4.14
C ASN A 60 -13.17 20.93 2.93
N TYR A 61 -12.49 20.00 2.24
CA TYR A 61 -11.81 20.28 0.98
C TYR A 61 -12.78 20.87 -0.06
N GLU A 62 -13.89 20.18 -0.30
CA GLU A 62 -14.90 20.59 -1.28
C GLU A 62 -15.51 21.97 -0.96
N GLU A 63 -15.79 22.25 0.32
CA GLU A 63 -16.30 23.54 0.76
C GLU A 63 -15.31 24.70 0.48
N LEU A 64 -14.00 24.46 0.70
CA LEU A 64 -12.96 25.43 0.38
C LEU A 64 -12.87 25.68 -1.14
N VAL A 65 -12.92 24.62 -1.95
CA VAL A 65 -12.92 24.76 -3.42
C VAL A 65 -14.16 25.52 -3.90
N LYS A 66 -15.35 25.22 -3.38
CA LYS A 66 -16.59 25.96 -3.68
C LYS A 66 -16.54 27.44 -3.26
N ALA A 67 -15.80 27.76 -2.21
CA ALA A 67 -15.55 29.13 -1.78
C ALA A 67 -14.49 29.87 -2.62
N GLY A 68 -13.94 29.23 -3.66
CA GLY A 68 -12.96 29.82 -4.57
C GLY A 68 -11.51 29.70 -4.08
N VAL A 69 -11.23 28.89 -3.06
CA VAL A 69 -9.85 28.57 -2.65
C VAL A 69 -9.24 27.63 -3.69
N ASP A 70 -7.99 27.87 -4.06
CA ASP A 70 -7.29 27.03 -5.02
C ASP A 70 -7.08 25.60 -4.51
N ASN A 71 -7.05 24.63 -5.43
CA ASN A 71 -6.94 23.22 -5.10
C ASN A 71 -5.70 22.86 -4.27
N ASN A 72 -4.59 23.56 -4.49
CA ASN A 72 -3.36 23.33 -3.74
C ASN A 72 -3.54 23.68 -2.25
N SER A 73 -4.17 24.81 -1.97
CA SER A 73 -4.47 25.26 -0.60
C SER A 73 -5.55 24.38 0.05
N ALA A 74 -6.65 24.09 -0.66
CA ALA A 74 -7.68 23.17 -0.18
C ALA A 74 -7.13 21.75 0.08
N GLY A 75 -6.14 21.34 -0.72
CA GLY A 75 -5.47 20.03 -0.62
C GLY A 75 -4.83 19.71 0.75
N TYR A 76 -4.57 20.73 1.57
CA TYR A 76 -4.13 20.53 2.95
C TYR A 76 -5.18 19.84 3.83
N CYS A 77 -6.45 19.93 3.47
CA CYS A 77 -7.53 19.21 4.16
C CYS A 77 -7.61 17.73 3.77
N ALA A 78 -6.96 17.29 2.68
CA ALA A 78 -7.11 15.95 2.17
C ALA A 78 -6.57 14.90 3.15
N SER A 79 -7.39 13.87 3.43
CA SER A 79 -7.01 12.75 4.29
C SER A 79 -5.78 12.01 3.76
N GLN A 80 -4.89 11.57 4.67
CA GLN A 80 -3.78 10.68 4.34
C GLN A 80 -4.23 9.29 3.84
N GLY A 81 -5.45 8.88 4.23
CA GLY A 81 -6.07 7.65 3.74
C GLY A 81 -6.71 7.77 2.36
N MET A 82 -6.80 8.98 1.80
CA MET A 82 -7.39 9.17 0.47
C MET A 82 -6.67 8.28 -0.56
N ARG A 83 -7.46 7.57 -1.36
CA ARG A 83 -6.99 6.69 -2.42
C ARG A 83 -6.25 7.48 -3.50
N ASN A 84 -5.15 6.93 -3.96
CA ASN A 84 -4.34 7.51 -5.03
C ASN A 84 -3.89 6.42 -6.01
N ILE A 85 -3.57 6.84 -7.23
CA ILE A 85 -2.94 6.00 -8.25
C ILE A 85 -1.49 6.45 -8.39
N LEU A 86 -0.57 5.50 -8.34
CA LEU A 86 0.85 5.74 -8.50
C LEU A 86 1.42 4.79 -9.54
N LEU A 87 2.00 5.33 -10.58
CA LEU A 87 2.85 4.60 -11.49
C LEU A 87 4.29 4.67 -11.00
N ILE A 88 4.95 3.52 -10.90
CA ILE A 88 6.35 3.39 -10.48
C ILE A 88 7.11 2.68 -11.60
N SER A 89 8.19 3.30 -12.08
CA SER A 89 9.12 2.68 -13.00
C SER A 89 10.51 2.67 -12.37
N ALA A 90 11.11 1.49 -12.22
CA ALA A 90 12.43 1.35 -11.62
C ALA A 90 13.24 0.25 -12.30
N THR A 91 14.56 0.32 -12.19
CA THR A 91 15.42 -0.78 -12.62
C THR A 91 15.20 -2.03 -11.76
N PRO A 92 15.50 -3.24 -12.26
CA PRO A 92 15.44 -4.46 -11.46
C PRO A 92 16.27 -4.39 -10.18
N TYR A 93 17.45 -3.78 -10.23
CA TYR A 93 18.28 -3.55 -9.06
C TYR A 93 17.55 -2.72 -7.99
N GLN A 94 16.93 -1.63 -8.41
CA GLN A 94 16.21 -0.75 -7.50
C GLN A 94 14.92 -1.42 -6.96
N TRP A 95 14.23 -2.24 -7.76
CA TRP A 95 13.13 -3.04 -7.27
C TRP A 95 13.56 -4.02 -6.16
N LYS A 96 14.67 -4.73 -6.33
CA LYS A 96 15.25 -5.61 -5.29
C LYS A 96 15.56 -4.82 -4.01
N HIS A 97 16.16 -3.64 -4.15
CA HIS A 97 16.46 -2.76 -3.02
C HIS A 97 15.19 -2.31 -2.29
N MET A 98 14.17 -1.86 -3.01
CA MET A 98 12.89 -1.45 -2.42
C MET A 98 12.19 -2.60 -1.71
N ILE A 99 12.12 -3.78 -2.33
CA ILE A 99 11.54 -4.99 -1.71
C ILE A 99 12.25 -5.29 -0.40
N ARG A 100 13.59 -5.35 -0.41
CA ARG A 100 14.41 -5.64 0.77
C ARG A 100 14.08 -4.73 1.95
N GLN A 101 13.93 -3.44 1.69
CA GLN A 101 13.64 -2.47 2.73
C GLN A 101 12.16 -2.43 3.13
N ARG A 102 11.23 -2.51 2.16
CA ARG A 102 9.80 -2.22 2.41
C ARG A 102 8.98 -3.43 2.85
N VAL A 103 9.44 -4.64 2.58
CA VAL A 103 8.79 -5.88 3.08
C VAL A 103 9.11 -6.13 4.57
N CYS A 104 10.11 -5.47 5.14
CA CYS A 104 10.45 -5.58 6.55
C CYS A 104 9.24 -5.28 7.47
N ARG A 105 9.02 -6.11 8.51
CA ARG A 105 7.91 -5.99 9.47
C ARG A 105 7.89 -4.69 10.27
N ARG A 106 8.91 -3.86 10.17
CA ARG A 106 8.94 -2.52 10.76
C ARG A 106 8.24 -1.45 9.92
N ASN A 107 7.96 -1.72 8.67
CA ASN A 107 7.19 -0.80 7.84
C ASN A 107 5.70 -0.84 8.18
N THR A 108 4.96 0.16 7.71
CA THR A 108 3.50 0.16 7.83
C THR A 108 2.92 -1.05 7.10
N LYS A 109 1.82 -1.56 7.60
CA LYS A 109 1.19 -2.76 7.04
C LYS A 109 0.78 -2.57 5.58
N GLU A 110 0.23 -1.40 5.23
CA GLU A 110 -0.08 -1.07 3.84
C GLU A 110 1.16 -1.15 2.94
N THR A 111 2.26 -0.48 3.32
CA THR A 111 3.50 -0.49 2.53
C THR A 111 4.03 -1.90 2.35
N ARG A 112 3.99 -2.72 3.40
CA ARG A 112 4.42 -4.12 3.33
C ARG A 112 3.55 -4.93 2.39
N TYR A 113 2.23 -4.83 2.53
CA TYR A 113 1.28 -5.58 1.70
C TYR A 113 1.44 -5.22 0.22
N VAL A 114 1.45 -3.94 -0.11
CA VAL A 114 1.65 -3.48 -1.49
C VAL A 114 2.99 -3.98 -2.06
N MET A 115 4.07 -3.89 -1.29
CA MET A 115 5.39 -4.34 -1.76
C MET A 115 5.49 -5.87 -1.87
N LEU A 116 4.77 -6.63 -1.04
CA LEU A 116 4.65 -8.08 -1.19
C LEU A 116 3.90 -8.44 -2.48
N LYS A 117 2.79 -7.75 -2.78
CA LYS A 117 2.05 -7.97 -4.03
C LYS A 117 2.87 -7.59 -5.26
N ILE A 118 3.64 -6.50 -5.20
CA ILE A 118 4.57 -6.14 -6.28
C ILE A 118 5.64 -7.22 -6.45
N TRP A 119 6.23 -7.71 -5.37
CA TRP A 119 7.24 -8.76 -5.42
C TRP A 119 6.67 -10.06 -6.00
N GLU A 120 5.45 -10.46 -5.61
CA GLU A 120 4.73 -11.61 -6.19
C GLU A 120 4.58 -11.47 -7.71
N GLN A 121 4.17 -10.30 -8.20
CA GLN A 121 4.05 -10.01 -9.64
C GLN A 121 5.42 -10.02 -10.36
N LEU A 122 6.45 -9.47 -9.75
CA LEU A 122 7.80 -9.47 -10.33
C LEU A 122 8.37 -10.90 -10.44
N ILE A 123 8.12 -11.78 -9.46
CA ILE A 123 8.48 -13.20 -9.56
C ILE A 123 7.74 -13.87 -10.72
N SER A 124 6.45 -13.60 -10.88
CA SER A 124 5.66 -14.19 -11.96
C SER A 124 6.14 -13.78 -13.35
N GLN A 125 6.70 -12.59 -13.48
CA GLN A 125 7.27 -12.08 -14.74
C GLN A 125 8.69 -12.59 -15.00
N ASN A 126 9.53 -12.64 -13.96
CA ASN A 126 10.92 -13.14 -14.06
C ASN A 126 11.38 -13.71 -12.71
N GLY A 127 11.13 -15.01 -12.51
CA GLY A 127 11.50 -15.71 -11.29
C GLY A 127 13.00 -15.78 -11.04
N GLU A 128 13.82 -15.93 -12.09
CA GLU A 128 15.28 -15.98 -11.94
C GLU A 128 15.81 -14.67 -11.32
N LEU A 129 15.24 -13.55 -11.72
CA LEU A 129 15.70 -12.24 -11.27
C LEU A 129 15.22 -11.88 -9.88
N PHE A 130 14.01 -12.31 -9.46
CA PHE A 130 13.37 -11.82 -8.24
C PHE A 130 13.13 -12.86 -7.14
N SER A 131 13.41 -14.15 -7.36
CA SER A 131 13.19 -15.20 -6.36
C SER A 131 14.11 -15.08 -5.13
N ASP A 132 15.28 -14.45 -5.26
CA ASP A 132 16.25 -14.23 -4.20
C ASP A 132 16.00 -12.94 -3.39
N CYS A 133 14.94 -12.22 -3.70
CA CYS A 133 14.54 -11.02 -2.97
C CYS A 133 13.97 -11.35 -1.59
N GLY A 134 13.77 -10.31 -0.79
CA GLY A 134 13.16 -10.40 0.52
C GLY A 134 13.81 -9.46 1.52
N PRO A 135 13.24 -9.31 2.73
CA PRO A 135 13.81 -8.47 3.76
C PRO A 135 15.16 -9.00 4.22
N PHE A 136 15.99 -8.14 4.78
CA PHE A 136 17.34 -8.49 5.25
C PHE A 136 17.38 -9.75 6.11
N CYS A 137 16.40 -9.94 7.00
CA CYS A 137 16.36 -11.07 7.90
C CYS A 137 16.19 -12.45 7.23
N MET A 138 15.78 -12.50 5.96
CA MET A 138 15.72 -13.76 5.20
C MET A 138 17.11 -14.25 4.74
N ASN A 139 18.06 -13.33 4.53
CA ASN A 139 19.31 -13.61 3.82
C ASN A 139 20.58 -13.31 4.65
N GLY A 140 20.54 -13.44 5.96
CA GLY A 140 21.75 -13.26 6.76
C GLY A 140 21.55 -12.55 8.10
N GLY A 141 20.33 -12.33 8.50
CA GLY A 141 20.02 -11.73 9.79
C GLY A 141 19.50 -10.31 9.70
N CYS A 142 19.00 -9.81 10.82
CA CYS A 142 18.39 -8.49 10.90
C CYS A 142 19.47 -7.39 10.98
N GLU A 143 19.48 -6.47 10.04
CA GLU A 143 20.40 -5.32 10.04
C GLU A 143 19.94 -4.16 10.94
N GLU A 144 18.75 -4.24 11.52
CA GLU A 144 18.17 -3.18 12.34
C GLU A 144 18.77 -3.06 13.76
N GLY A 145 19.67 -3.98 14.15
CA GLY A 145 20.34 -3.96 15.44
C GLY A 145 19.34 -3.86 16.62
N LYS A 146 19.47 -2.83 17.46
CA LYS A 146 18.57 -2.58 18.60
C LYS A 146 17.12 -2.28 18.18
N MET A 147 16.91 -1.93 16.93
CA MET A 147 15.60 -1.59 16.38
C MET A 147 14.89 -2.79 15.73
N THR A 148 15.40 -4.00 15.92
CA THR A 148 14.79 -5.22 15.39
C THR A 148 13.32 -5.37 15.82
N CYS A 149 12.47 -5.93 14.95
CA CYS A 149 11.10 -6.30 15.31
C CYS A 149 11.02 -7.60 16.13
N GLY A 150 12.12 -8.34 16.28
CA GLY A 150 12.18 -9.64 16.95
C GLY A 150 11.43 -10.78 16.22
N LYS A 151 10.86 -10.51 15.05
CA LYS A 151 10.03 -11.45 14.28
C LYS A 151 10.58 -11.61 12.87
N CYS A 152 11.74 -12.28 12.75
CA CYS A 152 12.36 -12.52 11.45
C CYS A 152 11.43 -13.34 10.54
N ILE A 153 11.46 -13.01 9.25
CA ILE A 153 10.80 -13.81 8.22
C ILE A 153 11.73 -14.98 7.89
N PRO A 154 11.23 -16.23 7.88
CA PRO A 154 12.04 -17.40 7.57
C PRO A 154 12.69 -17.31 6.18
N PRO A 155 13.90 -17.89 6.00
CA PRO A 155 14.55 -17.98 4.69
C PRO A 155 13.64 -18.70 3.67
N LYS A 156 13.67 -18.24 2.42
CA LYS A 156 12.94 -18.82 1.28
C LYS A 156 11.40 -18.77 1.39
N MET A 157 10.84 -18.07 2.34
CA MET A 157 9.40 -17.87 2.42
C MET A 157 8.93 -17.03 1.22
N SER A 158 7.92 -17.48 0.49
CA SER A 158 7.39 -16.74 -0.66
C SER A 158 6.61 -15.49 -0.22
N PRO A 159 6.47 -14.47 -1.09
CA PRO A 159 5.64 -13.30 -0.79
C PRO A 159 4.18 -13.71 -0.47
N THR A 160 3.63 -14.70 -1.19
CA THR A 160 2.29 -15.23 -0.95
C THR A 160 2.16 -15.83 0.45
N ASP A 161 3.14 -16.63 0.91
CA ASP A 161 3.12 -17.21 2.26
C ASP A 161 3.25 -16.14 3.34
N ILE A 162 4.07 -15.10 3.09
CA ILE A 162 4.19 -13.97 4.01
C ILE A 162 2.84 -13.23 4.11
N ILE A 163 2.13 -13.05 2.99
CA ILE A 163 0.79 -12.43 2.97
C ILE A 163 -0.18 -13.27 3.79
N ARG A 164 -0.24 -14.58 3.60
CA ARG A 164 -1.13 -15.48 4.37
C ARG A 164 -0.89 -15.39 5.88
N VAL A 165 0.37 -15.29 6.30
CA VAL A 165 0.74 -15.21 7.72
C VAL A 165 0.48 -13.83 8.32
N ASP A 166 0.88 -12.77 7.62
CA ASP A 166 0.89 -11.41 8.16
C ASP A 166 -0.39 -10.60 7.87
N PHE A 167 -1.20 -11.05 6.90
CA PHE A 167 -2.41 -10.37 6.43
C PHE A 167 -3.59 -11.32 6.21
N PRO A 168 -3.94 -12.19 7.19
CA PRO A 168 -4.99 -13.19 7.01
C PRO A 168 -6.35 -12.59 6.62
N LYS A 169 -6.75 -11.42 7.14
CA LYS A 169 -8.01 -10.76 6.81
C LYS A 169 -8.16 -10.45 5.31
N LEU A 170 -7.06 -10.13 4.61
CA LEU A 170 -7.08 -9.84 3.17
C LEU A 170 -7.11 -11.11 2.31
N CYS A 171 -6.84 -12.27 2.89
CA CYS A 171 -6.96 -13.56 2.19
C CYS A 171 -8.39 -14.11 2.27
N GLU A 172 -9.11 -13.83 3.35
CA GLU A 172 -10.51 -14.24 3.53
C GLU A 172 -11.45 -13.51 2.57
N GLU A 173 -11.23 -12.21 2.33
CA GLU A 173 -12.01 -11.42 1.37
C GLU A 173 -11.89 -11.96 -0.07
N THR A 174 -10.69 -12.39 -0.47
CA THR A 174 -10.46 -12.96 -1.82
C THR A 174 -11.23 -14.28 -2.02
N ILE A 175 -11.41 -15.08 -0.98
CA ILE A 175 -12.16 -16.34 -1.05
C ILE A 175 -13.66 -16.08 -1.26
N LEU A 176 -14.20 -14.99 -0.69
CA LEU A 176 -15.63 -14.65 -0.85
C LEU A 176 -15.93 -14.13 -2.27
N GLU A 177 -15.05 -13.35 -2.85
CA GLU A 177 -15.20 -12.87 -4.24
C GLU A 177 -15.10 -14.00 -5.28
N GLU A 178 -14.20 -15.00 -5.06
CA GLU A 178 -14.09 -16.17 -5.92
C GLU A 178 -15.32 -17.11 -5.79
N GLY A 179 -15.95 -17.18 -4.62
CA GLY A 179 -17.16 -17.98 -4.37
C GLY A 179 -18.42 -17.40 -5.03
N GLU A 180 -18.52 -16.08 -5.15
CA GLU A 180 -19.68 -15.43 -5.81
C GLU A 180 -19.57 -15.48 -7.35
N ALA A 181 -18.35 -15.56 -7.90
CA ALA A 181 -18.15 -15.65 -9.36
C ALA A 181 -18.52 -17.01 -9.95
N ASP A 182 -18.48 -18.09 -9.17
CA ASP A 182 -18.79 -19.46 -9.64
C ASP A 182 -20.29 -19.82 -9.59
N GLU A 183 -21.13 -19.05 -8.87
CA GLU A 183 -22.57 -19.34 -8.77
C GLU A 183 -23.41 -18.71 -9.91
N ASP A 184 -22.85 -17.74 -10.67
CA ASP A 184 -23.60 -17.04 -11.73
C ASP A 184 -23.36 -17.60 -13.16
N SER A 185 -22.69 -18.76 -13.30
CA SER A 185 -22.38 -19.38 -14.59
C SER A 185 -23.19 -20.65 -14.91
N THR A 186 -24.32 -20.89 -14.23
CA THR A 186 -25.25 -21.96 -14.55
C THR A 186 -26.68 -21.44 -14.69
N ASP A 187 -26.98 -20.87 -15.86
CA ASP A 187 -28.31 -20.91 -16.50
C ASP A 187 -28.20 -20.74 -18.02
#